data_703dc3cb739da4fdac6344b8f5870fd1
#
_entry.id   703dc3cb739da4fdac6344b8f5870fd1
#
_cell.length_a   1.000
_cell.length_b   1.000
_cell.length_c   1.000
_cell.angle_alpha   90.00
_cell.angle_beta   90.00
_cell.angle_gamma   90.00
#
_symmetry.space_group_name_H-M   'P 1'
#
loop_
_entity.id
_entity.type
_entity.pdbx_description
1 polymer ?
#
loop_
_entity_poly.entity_id
_entity_poly.type
_entity_poly.pdbx_seq_one_letter_code
_entity_poly.pdbx_strand_id
1 'polypeptide(L)'
;LNPIGSLLEVKNVVFGGRNITIVVLKGVSFGSIINSFVVATISTLITTAIGIAIALILPLYDFPGKSILRNLAIVPLFAAPFASGYVVKKFFDWRYGLLSYVINDVIGIPLRIGFESFAGVILSEVLSLYVIVYLNVSAAINSIDYTLIEQALNLGSSFRKILRDIIIHLSMPGIAAGASLTFILSIEDIANPIIFKEDRLIAYEIFRSFQDPTTGSRSPGAIFMTILIILISLGVFIGIRRYVSYKRYAAITRGFKPLKPLKLSRKGIALVYLFILPFLLFASIPQIGVFILAFSTRWYEPLPEGFTLKNFAAFVDDKIVFTAIRNSIVYSLTALAIIAFMSILIAYSSARIKGSLSYFLDTLATIPIAVPGIAIASGFFLLFTSPPFRGTLFDPVLFSPGTAITIAYTVRRLPFMVRAVYAGIQQVAVELEEAALNLGASRFKAFTSAVLPLMALHILGGTLVAFVYCLSETSVGVILGGLKGVSVGHAAPITFIMQDYLETLYGTQIVGALGAILIILQVIATVTSSAILRGYVVIGVR
;
A
#
# COMPACT_ATOMS: atom_id res chain seq x y z
N LEU A 1 3.48 14.94 -34.51
CA LEU A 1 3.57 14.90 -33.05
C LEU A 1 4.99 14.46 -32.68
N ASN A 2 5.76 15.34 -32.05
CA ASN A 2 7.10 15.03 -31.61
C ASN A 2 6.99 14.43 -30.18
N PRO A 3 7.03 13.10 -29.98
CA PRO A 3 6.75 12.48 -28.70
C PRO A 3 7.76 12.88 -27.61
N ILE A 4 8.98 13.21 -27.97
CA ILE A 4 10.04 13.64 -27.03
C ILE A 4 9.77 15.07 -26.52
N GLY A 5 9.24 15.96 -27.36
CA GLY A 5 8.93 17.33 -26.99
C GLY A 5 7.76 17.48 -26.01
N SER A 6 6.91 16.44 -25.83
CA SER A 6 5.83 16.43 -24.87
C SER A 6 6.20 15.76 -23.53
N LEU A 7 7.25 14.95 -23.50
CA LEU A 7 7.75 14.30 -22.29
C LEU A 7 8.41 15.30 -21.34
N LEU A 8 9.13 16.25 -21.91
CA LEU A 8 9.94 17.22 -21.19
C LEU A 8 9.69 18.60 -21.79
N GLU A 9 9.19 19.52 -21.01
CA GLU A 9 8.99 20.90 -21.39
C GLU A 9 10.09 21.75 -20.77
N VAL A 10 10.91 22.38 -21.63
CA VAL A 10 11.98 23.28 -21.20
C VAL A 10 11.63 24.69 -21.69
N LYS A 11 11.53 25.63 -20.79
CA LYS A 11 11.24 27.04 -21.07
C LYS A 11 12.24 27.93 -20.36
N ASN A 12 12.76 28.92 -21.06
CA ASN A 12 13.50 30.00 -20.46
C ASN A 12 12.55 31.18 -20.26
N VAL A 13 12.37 31.60 -19.04
CA VAL A 13 11.42 32.67 -18.65
C VAL A 13 12.15 33.67 -17.77
N VAL A 14 11.85 34.94 -17.95
CA VAL A 14 12.33 36.00 -17.05
C VAL A 14 11.38 36.07 -15.86
N PHE A 15 11.87 35.69 -14.68
CA PHE A 15 11.11 35.72 -13.45
C PHE A 15 11.89 36.53 -12.40
N GLY A 16 11.27 37.59 -11.86
CA GLY A 16 11.95 38.47 -10.91
C GLY A 16 13.23 39.15 -11.47
N GLY A 17 13.28 39.43 -12.78
CA GLY A 17 14.44 40.06 -13.44
C GLY A 17 15.62 39.12 -13.74
N ARG A 18 15.47 37.80 -13.49
CA ARG A 18 16.49 36.77 -13.80
C ARG A 18 16.00 35.84 -14.90
N ASN A 19 16.89 35.41 -15.79
CA ASN A 19 16.60 34.34 -16.75
C ASN A 19 16.63 33.01 -16.01
N ILE A 20 15.49 32.32 -15.94
CA ILE A 20 15.33 31.03 -15.25
C ILE A 20 14.96 29.97 -16.29
N THR A 21 15.66 28.84 -16.24
CA THR A 21 15.28 27.66 -17.01
C THR A 21 14.29 26.82 -16.23
N ILE A 22 13.10 26.61 -16.79
CA ILE A 22 12.05 25.78 -16.22
C ILE A 22 12.05 24.44 -16.95
N VAL A 23 12.21 23.36 -16.21
CA VAL A 23 12.14 21.99 -16.71
C VAL A 23 10.94 21.28 -16.06
N VAL A 24 9.95 20.94 -16.87
CA VAL A 24 8.76 20.23 -16.40
C VAL A 24 8.68 18.86 -17.09
N LEU A 25 8.68 17.81 -16.29
CA LEU A 25 8.45 16.45 -16.76
C LEU A 25 6.95 16.18 -16.72
N LYS A 26 6.36 15.83 -17.86
CA LYS A 26 4.91 15.56 -18.01
C LYS A 26 4.65 14.11 -18.38
N GLY A 27 5.16 13.64 -19.48
CA GLY A 27 4.89 12.33 -20.07
C GLY A 27 4.06 12.42 -21.35
N VAL A 28 4.04 11.32 -22.10
CA VAL A 28 3.37 11.20 -23.41
C VAL A 28 2.11 10.37 -23.29
N SER A 29 1.01 10.81 -23.91
CA SER A 29 -0.26 10.09 -23.89
C SER A 29 -0.44 9.21 -25.11
N PHE A 30 -0.78 7.93 -24.86
CA PHE A 30 -1.11 6.91 -25.89
C PHE A 30 -2.52 6.36 -25.73
N GLY A 31 -3.39 7.00 -24.93
CA GLY A 31 -4.69 6.52 -24.54
C GLY A 31 -4.68 5.79 -23.18
N SER A 32 -5.81 5.80 -22.48
CA SER A 32 -5.89 5.44 -21.05
C SER A 32 -5.38 4.02 -20.74
N ILE A 33 -5.65 3.06 -21.64
CA ILE A 33 -5.22 1.67 -21.45
C ILE A 33 -3.68 1.57 -21.50
N ILE A 34 -3.09 2.12 -22.56
CA ILE A 34 -1.63 2.07 -22.76
C ILE A 34 -0.94 2.91 -21.69
N ASN A 35 -1.46 4.09 -21.39
CA ASN A 35 -0.91 4.96 -20.36
C ASN A 35 -0.86 4.27 -18.99
N SER A 36 -1.95 3.62 -18.56
CA SER A 36 -2.00 2.91 -17.28
C SER A 36 -1.00 1.76 -17.24
N PHE A 37 -0.87 1.02 -18.34
CA PHE A 37 0.12 -0.05 -18.43
C PHE A 37 1.56 0.48 -18.40
N VAL A 38 1.84 1.57 -19.09
CA VAL A 38 3.17 2.22 -19.13
C VAL A 38 3.53 2.78 -17.75
N VAL A 39 2.61 3.53 -17.12
CA VAL A 39 2.83 4.08 -15.76
C VAL A 39 3.09 2.94 -14.77
N ALA A 40 2.22 1.91 -14.74
CA ALA A 40 2.39 0.78 -13.84
C ALA A 40 3.71 0.02 -14.10
N THR A 41 4.12 -0.15 -15.35
CA THR A 41 5.36 -0.82 -15.70
C THR A 41 6.58 -0.01 -15.26
N ILE A 42 6.62 1.30 -15.56
CA ILE A 42 7.75 2.17 -15.21
C ILE A 42 7.85 2.29 -13.67
N SER A 43 6.75 2.54 -12.98
CA SER A 43 6.71 2.58 -11.52
C SER A 43 7.21 1.26 -10.91
N THR A 44 6.76 0.11 -11.44
CA THR A 44 7.19 -1.20 -10.98
C THR A 44 8.67 -1.45 -11.21
N LEU A 45 9.20 -1.09 -12.36
CA LEU A 45 10.63 -1.27 -12.66
C LEU A 45 11.51 -0.45 -11.71
N ILE A 46 11.18 0.83 -11.52
CA ILE A 46 11.95 1.73 -10.65
C ILE A 46 11.84 1.28 -9.19
N THR A 47 10.63 1.00 -8.69
CA THR A 47 10.42 0.54 -7.32
C THR A 47 11.09 -0.80 -7.06
N THR A 48 11.10 -1.71 -8.05
CA THR A 48 11.77 -3.00 -7.94
C THR A 48 13.28 -2.83 -7.84
N ALA A 49 13.87 -1.99 -8.68
CA ALA A 49 15.30 -1.71 -8.63
C ALA A 49 15.71 -1.11 -7.26
N ILE A 50 14.98 -0.12 -6.78
CA ILE A 50 15.21 0.53 -5.48
C ILE A 50 15.00 -0.45 -4.32
N GLY A 51 13.89 -1.19 -4.32
CA GLY A 51 13.54 -2.15 -3.28
C GLY A 51 14.58 -3.27 -3.16
N ILE A 52 15.07 -3.81 -4.28
CA ILE A 52 16.15 -4.79 -4.31
C ILE A 52 17.45 -4.17 -3.76
N ALA A 53 17.84 -2.97 -4.19
CA ALA A 53 19.05 -2.33 -3.72
C ALA A 53 19.06 -2.17 -2.18
N ILE A 54 17.96 -1.72 -1.60
CA ILE A 54 17.82 -1.56 -0.15
C ILE A 54 17.79 -2.94 0.54
N ALA A 55 17.07 -3.92 -0.03
CA ALA A 55 16.96 -5.27 0.51
C ALA A 55 18.28 -6.06 0.46
N LEU A 56 19.18 -5.77 -0.47
CA LEU A 56 20.51 -6.36 -0.50
C LEU A 56 21.47 -5.74 0.52
N ILE A 57 21.19 -4.53 1.01
CA ILE A 57 22.08 -3.86 1.94
C ILE A 57 21.65 -4.07 3.39
N LEU A 58 20.40 -3.77 3.72
CA LEU A 58 19.94 -3.77 5.10
C LEU A 58 19.93 -5.17 5.76
N PRO A 59 19.51 -6.29 5.12
CA PRO A 59 19.62 -7.62 5.72
C PRO A 59 21.06 -8.17 5.74
N LEU A 60 21.81 -7.99 4.64
CA LEU A 60 23.09 -8.67 4.44
C LEU A 60 24.27 -8.06 5.18
N TYR A 61 24.21 -6.77 5.53
CA TYR A 61 25.32 -6.09 6.17
C TYR A 61 24.98 -5.57 7.56
N ASP A 62 26.01 -5.51 8.41
CA ASP A 62 25.94 -4.88 9.72
C ASP A 62 26.85 -3.65 9.76
N PHE A 63 26.29 -2.53 10.24
CA PHE A 63 26.97 -1.23 10.33
C PHE A 63 26.25 -0.33 11.35
N PRO A 64 26.95 0.69 11.90
CA PRO A 64 26.33 1.65 12.82
C PRO A 64 25.09 2.31 12.22
N GLY A 65 24.01 2.51 12.99
CA GLY A 65 22.78 3.16 12.54
C GLY A 65 21.87 2.33 11.62
N LYS A 66 22.19 1.06 11.32
CA LYS A 66 21.37 0.14 10.51
C LYS A 66 19.91 0.10 10.95
N SER A 67 19.63 0.10 12.25
CA SER A 67 18.25 0.07 12.78
C SER A 67 17.46 1.31 12.41
N ILE A 68 18.09 2.48 12.39
CA ILE A 68 17.48 3.75 12.00
C ILE A 68 17.13 3.69 10.50
N LEU A 69 18.07 3.28 9.64
CA LEU A 69 17.83 3.17 8.20
C LEU A 69 16.75 2.13 7.88
N ARG A 70 16.70 1.01 8.62
CA ARG A 70 15.66 0.01 8.47
C ARG A 70 14.27 0.56 8.81
N ASN A 71 14.16 1.35 9.87
CA ASN A 71 12.92 1.99 10.25
C ASN A 71 12.52 3.08 9.24
N LEU A 72 13.47 3.91 8.78
CA LEU A 72 13.22 4.90 7.73
C LEU A 72 12.77 4.25 6.42
N ALA A 73 13.34 3.10 6.05
CA ALA A 73 12.95 2.40 4.83
C ALA A 73 11.47 1.95 4.83
N ILE A 74 10.83 1.84 6.00
CA ILE A 74 9.43 1.43 6.14
C ILE A 74 8.49 2.65 6.26
N VAL A 75 8.99 3.83 6.57
CA VAL A 75 8.15 5.03 6.78
C VAL A 75 7.17 5.28 5.63
N PRO A 76 7.55 5.17 4.34
CA PRO A 76 6.62 5.42 3.24
C PRO A 76 5.47 4.42 3.12
N LEU A 77 5.53 3.28 3.83
CA LEU A 77 4.39 2.36 3.94
C LEU A 77 3.20 2.99 4.64
N PHE A 78 3.46 3.93 5.56
CA PHE A 78 2.42 4.67 6.28
C PHE A 78 1.94 5.86 5.45
N ALA A 79 1.28 5.55 4.33
CA ALA A 79 0.75 6.56 3.45
C ALA A 79 -0.67 6.98 3.88
N ALA A 80 -0.91 8.29 3.93
CA ALA A 80 -2.25 8.82 3.99
C ALA A 80 -2.71 9.12 2.55
N PRO A 81 -3.72 8.40 2.02
CA PRO A 81 -4.22 8.66 0.67
C PRO A 81 -4.52 10.15 0.49
N PHE A 82 -4.39 10.66 -0.71
CA PHE A 82 -4.57 12.07 -1.04
C PHE A 82 -3.61 13.05 -0.34
N ALA A 83 -3.47 13.00 1.00
CA ALA A 83 -2.57 13.90 1.71
C ALA A 83 -1.11 13.73 1.28
N SER A 84 -0.63 12.49 1.22
CA SER A 84 0.75 12.19 0.78
C SER A 84 1.00 12.61 -0.66
N GLY A 85 0.08 12.29 -1.57
CA GLY A 85 0.18 12.68 -2.98
C GLY A 85 0.10 14.21 -3.17
N TYR A 86 -0.76 14.91 -2.40
CA TYR A 86 -0.81 16.37 -2.41
C TYR A 86 0.52 16.99 -1.97
N VAL A 87 1.15 16.44 -0.94
CA VAL A 87 2.47 16.89 -0.50
C VAL A 87 3.52 16.68 -1.59
N VAL A 88 3.52 15.51 -2.28
CA VAL A 88 4.44 15.27 -3.40
C VAL A 88 4.22 16.33 -4.48
N LYS A 89 2.97 16.54 -4.90
CA LYS A 89 2.65 17.57 -5.89
C LYS A 89 3.13 18.95 -5.44
N LYS A 90 2.87 19.32 -4.19
CA LYS A 90 3.27 20.62 -3.63
C LYS A 90 4.80 20.76 -3.55
N PHE A 91 5.51 19.71 -3.14
CA PHE A 91 6.96 19.73 -3.03
C PHE A 91 7.65 19.88 -4.40
N PHE A 92 7.10 19.24 -5.43
CA PHE A 92 7.65 19.19 -6.79
C PHE A 92 6.94 20.12 -7.79
N ASP A 93 6.13 21.05 -7.32
CA ASP A 93 5.57 22.10 -8.18
C ASP A 93 6.69 23.02 -8.66
N TRP A 94 6.74 23.31 -9.98
CA TRP A 94 7.80 24.16 -10.51
C TRP A 94 7.65 25.65 -10.16
N ARG A 95 6.42 26.09 -9.81
CA ARG A 95 6.13 27.51 -9.47
C ARG A 95 6.41 27.78 -7.99
N TYR A 96 5.76 27.02 -7.12
CA TYR A 96 5.73 27.24 -5.67
C TYR A 96 6.25 26.04 -4.87
N GLY A 97 6.91 25.07 -5.54
CA GLY A 97 7.43 23.90 -4.88
C GLY A 97 8.70 24.15 -4.10
N LEU A 98 8.84 23.45 -2.98
CA LEU A 98 10.01 23.57 -2.11
C LEU A 98 11.31 23.21 -2.83
N LEU A 99 11.30 22.20 -3.71
CA LEU A 99 12.47 21.82 -4.49
C LEU A 99 12.96 22.97 -5.38
N SER A 100 12.04 23.57 -6.15
CA SER A 100 12.37 24.70 -7.03
C SER A 100 12.84 25.93 -6.26
N TYR A 101 12.23 26.20 -5.09
CA TYR A 101 12.65 27.26 -4.19
C TYR A 101 14.07 27.04 -3.67
N VAL A 102 14.38 25.84 -3.19
CA VAL A 102 15.73 25.54 -2.69
C VAL A 102 16.79 25.68 -3.79
N ILE A 103 16.53 25.16 -4.99
CA ILE A 103 17.49 25.22 -6.11
C ILE A 103 17.70 26.64 -6.59
N ASN A 104 16.61 27.38 -6.84
CA ASN A 104 16.68 28.71 -7.45
C ASN A 104 16.94 29.83 -6.44
N ASP A 105 16.21 29.82 -5.32
CA ASP A 105 16.19 30.98 -4.41
C ASP A 105 17.22 30.83 -3.26
N VAL A 106 17.51 29.59 -2.81
CA VAL A 106 18.48 29.34 -1.73
C VAL A 106 19.88 29.06 -2.29
N ILE A 107 20.02 28.12 -3.24
CA ILE A 107 21.33 27.75 -3.81
C ILE A 107 21.76 28.74 -4.87
N GLY A 108 20.82 29.45 -5.52
CA GLY A 108 21.10 30.47 -6.53
C GLY A 108 21.31 29.91 -7.93
N ILE A 109 20.98 28.62 -8.17
CA ILE A 109 21.00 28.04 -9.51
C ILE A 109 19.71 28.45 -10.24
N PRO A 110 19.80 29.10 -11.41
CA PRO A 110 18.61 29.58 -12.14
C PRO A 110 17.85 28.44 -12.83
N LEU A 111 17.40 27.47 -12.03
CA LEU A 111 16.73 26.26 -12.48
C LEU A 111 15.51 25.97 -11.59
N ARG A 112 14.36 25.71 -12.22
CA ARG A 112 13.16 25.22 -11.56
C ARG A 112 12.76 23.88 -12.18
N ILE A 113 12.47 22.90 -11.33
CA ILE A 113 12.13 21.53 -11.73
C ILE A 113 10.75 21.21 -11.23
N GLY A 114 9.87 20.66 -12.10
CA GLY A 114 8.54 20.23 -11.74
C GLY A 114 8.21 18.85 -12.31
N PHE A 115 7.34 18.16 -11.57
CA PHE A 115 6.79 16.87 -11.96
C PHE A 115 5.28 17.01 -12.06
N GLU A 116 4.75 16.90 -13.26
CA GLU A 116 3.32 17.04 -13.56
C GLU A 116 2.81 15.77 -14.29
N SER A 117 1.48 15.61 -14.34
CA SER A 117 0.86 14.56 -15.14
C SER A 117 1.40 13.16 -14.79
N PHE A 118 1.73 12.33 -15.77
CA PHE A 118 2.26 10.97 -15.58
C PHE A 118 3.54 10.94 -14.76
N ALA A 119 4.45 11.90 -14.96
CA ALA A 119 5.71 11.93 -14.22
C ALA A 119 5.48 12.18 -12.72
N GLY A 120 4.51 13.01 -12.37
CA GLY A 120 4.10 13.24 -10.99
C GLY A 120 3.47 11.99 -10.35
N VAL A 121 2.61 11.29 -11.09
CA VAL A 121 2.02 10.02 -10.65
C VAL A 121 3.11 8.98 -10.39
N ILE A 122 4.00 8.74 -11.36
CA ILE A 122 5.11 7.79 -11.24
C ILE A 122 6.01 8.13 -10.04
N LEU A 123 6.37 9.41 -9.87
CA LEU A 123 7.20 9.83 -8.75
C LEU A 123 6.54 9.53 -7.40
N SER A 124 5.26 9.88 -7.25
CA SER A 124 4.49 9.62 -6.03
C SER A 124 4.40 8.12 -5.71
N GLU A 125 4.13 7.30 -6.72
CA GLU A 125 4.09 5.84 -6.60
C GLU A 125 5.47 5.27 -6.23
N VAL A 126 6.54 5.72 -6.87
CA VAL A 126 7.90 5.27 -6.58
C VAL A 126 8.28 5.54 -5.14
N LEU A 127 7.97 6.74 -4.62
CA LEU A 127 8.29 7.12 -3.24
C LEU A 127 7.52 6.28 -2.20
N SER A 128 6.36 5.73 -2.56
CA SER A 128 5.52 4.96 -1.63
C SER A 128 5.68 3.45 -1.80
N LEU A 129 5.74 2.94 -3.02
CA LEU A 129 5.60 1.51 -3.32
C LEU A 129 6.90 0.71 -3.25
N TYR A 130 8.08 1.34 -3.31
CA TYR A 130 9.36 0.61 -3.20
C TYR A 130 9.46 -0.22 -1.92
N VAL A 131 8.77 0.22 -0.86
CA VAL A 131 8.76 -0.48 0.43
C VAL A 131 8.17 -1.89 0.31
N ILE A 132 7.18 -2.07 -0.56
CA ILE A 132 6.53 -3.38 -0.79
C ILE A 132 7.55 -4.35 -1.37
N VAL A 133 8.32 -3.92 -2.36
CA VAL A 133 9.39 -4.73 -2.93
C VAL A 133 10.48 -4.99 -1.88
N TYR A 134 10.93 -3.95 -1.18
CA TYR A 134 11.91 -4.06 -0.11
C TYR A 134 11.53 -5.11 0.93
N LEU A 135 10.29 -5.10 1.42
CA LEU A 135 9.81 -6.05 2.44
C LEU A 135 9.74 -7.49 1.90
N ASN A 136 9.20 -7.69 0.69
CA ASN A 136 9.11 -9.02 0.09
C ASN A 136 10.49 -9.63 -0.21
N VAL A 137 11.41 -8.82 -0.76
CA VAL A 137 12.77 -9.27 -1.06
C VAL A 137 13.56 -9.51 0.23
N SER A 138 13.42 -8.64 1.23
CA SER A 138 14.06 -8.83 2.54
C SER A 138 13.59 -10.11 3.24
N ALA A 139 12.29 -10.41 3.17
CA ALA A 139 11.74 -11.65 3.72
C ALA A 139 12.32 -12.88 3.00
N ALA A 140 12.42 -12.84 1.67
CA ALA A 140 13.02 -13.89 0.88
C ALA A 140 14.51 -14.06 1.19
N ILE A 141 15.28 -12.98 1.32
CA ILE A 141 16.69 -13.04 1.71
C ILE A 141 16.84 -13.64 3.10
N ASN A 142 16.03 -13.23 4.08
CA ASN A 142 16.11 -13.74 5.44
C ASN A 142 15.71 -15.23 5.57
N SER A 143 15.03 -15.78 4.57
CA SER A 143 14.70 -17.21 4.50
C SER A 143 15.79 -18.10 3.88
N ILE A 144 16.89 -17.50 3.40
CA ILE A 144 18.03 -18.24 2.84
C ILE A 144 18.84 -18.86 3.96
N ASP A 145 19.12 -20.18 3.87
CA ASP A 145 19.99 -20.87 4.82
C ASP A 145 21.44 -20.40 4.65
N TYR A 146 22.03 -19.85 5.73
CA TYR A 146 23.40 -19.38 5.73
C TYR A 146 24.42 -20.47 5.39
N THR A 147 24.10 -21.74 5.62
CA THR A 147 24.98 -22.86 5.28
C THR A 147 25.33 -22.88 3.78
N LEU A 148 24.42 -22.48 2.91
CA LEU A 148 24.66 -22.39 1.47
C LEU A 148 25.73 -21.34 1.14
N ILE A 149 25.69 -20.21 1.84
CA ILE A 149 26.67 -19.13 1.68
C ILE A 149 28.02 -19.56 2.24
N GLU A 150 28.02 -20.20 3.41
CA GLU A 150 29.22 -20.72 4.09
C GLU A 150 29.94 -21.78 3.22
N GLN A 151 29.19 -22.70 2.64
CA GLN A 151 29.73 -23.73 1.73
C GLN A 151 30.32 -23.10 0.46
N ALA A 152 29.63 -22.11 -0.14
CA ALA A 152 30.14 -21.44 -1.33
C ALA A 152 31.44 -20.66 -1.04
N LEU A 153 31.55 -20.02 0.13
CA LEU A 153 32.77 -19.36 0.59
C LEU A 153 33.92 -20.37 0.80
N ASN A 154 33.65 -21.53 1.42
CA ASN A 154 34.61 -22.60 1.63
C ASN A 154 35.13 -23.19 0.31
N LEU A 155 34.29 -23.20 -0.73
CA LEU A 155 34.65 -23.58 -2.10
C LEU A 155 35.38 -22.48 -2.87
N GLY A 156 35.74 -21.34 -2.22
CA GLY A 156 36.50 -20.25 -2.82
C GLY A 156 35.68 -19.29 -3.70
N SER A 157 34.34 -19.36 -3.63
CA SER A 157 33.51 -18.43 -4.41
C SER A 157 33.63 -17.00 -3.89
N SER A 158 33.81 -16.03 -4.79
CA SER A 158 33.80 -14.62 -4.42
C SER A 158 32.39 -14.18 -3.97
N PHE A 159 32.32 -13.19 -3.07
CA PHE A 159 31.03 -12.69 -2.58
C PHE A 159 30.11 -12.15 -3.70
N ARG A 160 30.70 -11.54 -4.75
CA ARG A 160 29.93 -11.08 -5.93
C ARG A 160 29.24 -12.26 -6.65
N LYS A 161 29.91 -13.40 -6.73
CA LYS A 161 29.34 -14.62 -7.33
C LYS A 161 28.25 -15.20 -6.44
N ILE A 162 28.46 -15.25 -5.13
CA ILE A 162 27.44 -15.64 -4.15
C ILE A 162 26.20 -14.75 -4.21
N LEU A 163 26.41 -13.44 -4.28
CA LEU A 163 25.32 -12.46 -4.40
C LEU A 163 24.45 -12.73 -5.64
N ARG A 164 25.09 -12.89 -6.80
CA ARG A 164 24.38 -13.09 -8.07
C ARG A 164 23.74 -14.47 -8.18
N ASP A 165 24.50 -15.53 -7.87
CA ASP A 165 24.14 -16.92 -8.21
C ASP A 165 23.32 -17.61 -7.08
N ILE A 166 23.45 -17.15 -5.82
CA ILE A 166 22.72 -17.71 -4.67
C ILE A 166 21.69 -16.70 -4.17
N ILE A 167 22.10 -15.55 -3.68
CA ILE A 167 21.20 -14.65 -2.94
C ILE A 167 20.12 -14.08 -3.86
N ILE A 168 20.49 -13.45 -4.99
CA ILE A 168 19.50 -12.90 -5.94
C ILE A 168 18.64 -14.02 -6.51
N HIS A 169 19.25 -15.15 -6.88
CA HIS A 169 18.53 -16.27 -7.48
C HIS A 169 17.49 -16.87 -6.53
N LEU A 170 17.86 -17.13 -5.27
CA LEU A 170 16.92 -17.63 -4.25
C LEU A 170 15.91 -16.61 -3.78
N SER A 171 16.19 -15.30 -3.96
CA SER A 171 15.26 -14.21 -3.66
C SER A 171 14.27 -13.91 -4.80
N MET A 172 14.40 -14.55 -5.97
CA MET A 172 13.50 -14.30 -7.11
C MET A 172 12.01 -14.45 -6.79
N PRO A 173 11.56 -15.39 -5.94
CA PRO A 173 10.16 -15.43 -5.52
C PRO A 173 9.70 -14.15 -4.80
N GLY A 174 10.54 -13.59 -3.91
CA GLY A 174 10.27 -12.34 -3.22
C GLY A 174 10.29 -11.13 -4.14
N ILE A 175 11.23 -11.10 -5.10
CA ILE A 175 11.29 -10.07 -6.13
C ILE A 175 10.02 -10.09 -6.98
N ALA A 176 9.64 -11.27 -7.47
CA ALA A 176 8.46 -11.45 -8.30
C ALA A 176 7.16 -11.09 -7.54
N ALA A 177 7.04 -11.49 -6.28
CA ALA A 177 5.90 -11.13 -5.43
C ALA A 177 5.83 -9.62 -5.19
N GLY A 178 6.93 -8.98 -4.84
CA GLY A 178 7.00 -7.53 -4.64
C GLY A 178 6.66 -6.76 -5.91
N ALA A 179 7.24 -7.12 -7.04
CA ALA A 179 6.99 -6.48 -8.33
C ALA A 179 5.53 -6.64 -8.78
N SER A 180 4.92 -7.84 -8.61
CA SER A 180 3.52 -8.03 -8.97
C SER A 180 2.57 -7.19 -8.12
N LEU A 181 2.80 -7.14 -6.80
CA LEU A 181 1.99 -6.32 -5.91
C LEU A 181 2.12 -4.83 -6.26
N THR A 182 3.34 -4.36 -6.55
CA THR A 182 3.56 -2.96 -6.96
C THR A 182 2.85 -2.65 -8.27
N PHE A 183 2.91 -3.54 -9.27
CA PHE A 183 2.22 -3.35 -10.55
C PHE A 183 0.70 -3.26 -10.36
N ILE A 184 0.12 -4.17 -9.55
CA ILE A 184 -1.33 -4.17 -9.27
C ILE A 184 -1.74 -2.89 -8.54
N LEU A 185 -0.97 -2.46 -7.53
CA LEU A 185 -1.26 -1.24 -6.78
C LEU A 185 -1.10 0.03 -7.62
N SER A 186 -0.14 0.06 -8.54
CA SER A 186 0.05 1.20 -9.45
C SER A 186 -1.08 1.29 -10.47
N ILE A 187 -1.49 0.18 -11.11
CA ILE A 187 -2.54 0.22 -12.12
C ILE A 187 -3.92 0.55 -11.55
N GLU A 188 -4.14 0.29 -10.25
CA GLU A 188 -5.39 0.60 -9.53
C GLU A 188 -5.39 1.95 -8.83
N ASP A 189 -4.26 2.65 -8.81
CA ASP A 189 -4.15 3.91 -8.08
C ASP A 189 -5.11 4.95 -8.65
N ILE A 190 -5.93 5.49 -7.76
CA ILE A 190 -6.90 6.54 -8.06
C ILE A 190 -6.50 7.87 -7.44
N ALA A 191 -5.77 7.84 -6.31
CA ALA A 191 -5.47 9.03 -5.55
C ALA A 191 -4.48 9.95 -6.28
N ASN A 192 -3.38 9.39 -6.77
CA ASN A 192 -2.38 10.20 -7.49
C ASN A 192 -2.90 10.75 -8.82
N PRO A 193 -3.61 10.00 -9.68
CA PRO A 193 -4.26 10.57 -10.87
C PRO A 193 -5.19 11.75 -10.57
N ILE A 194 -6.01 11.66 -9.54
CA ILE A 194 -6.89 12.77 -9.12
C ILE A 194 -6.04 14.00 -8.72
N ILE A 195 -5.01 13.81 -7.90
CA ILE A 195 -4.16 14.89 -7.38
C ILE A 195 -3.39 15.58 -8.50
N PHE A 196 -2.79 14.80 -9.40
CA PHE A 196 -2.03 15.34 -10.53
C PHE A 196 -2.90 15.74 -11.71
N LYS A 197 -4.23 15.61 -11.59
CA LYS A 197 -5.23 15.91 -12.64
C LYS A 197 -4.93 15.17 -13.94
N GLU A 198 -4.53 13.88 -13.80
CA GLU A 198 -4.23 13.03 -14.93
C GLU A 198 -5.44 12.15 -15.27
N ASP A 199 -6.27 12.64 -16.17
CA ASP A 199 -7.54 12.04 -16.55
C ASP A 199 -7.42 10.90 -17.60
N ARG A 200 -6.21 10.63 -18.09
CA ARG A 200 -5.94 9.63 -19.12
C ARG A 200 -5.40 8.32 -18.56
N LEU A 201 -5.84 7.94 -17.36
CA LEU A 201 -5.58 6.65 -16.73
C LEU A 201 -6.89 5.90 -16.47
N ILE A 202 -6.87 4.56 -16.63
CA ILE A 202 -8.07 3.71 -16.51
C ILE A 202 -8.79 3.94 -15.17
N ALA A 203 -8.03 3.95 -14.05
CA ALA A 203 -8.62 4.14 -12.73
C ALA A 203 -9.35 5.48 -12.60
N TYR A 204 -8.79 6.56 -13.16
CA TYR A 204 -9.44 7.86 -13.16
C TYR A 204 -10.67 7.90 -14.07
N GLU A 205 -10.63 7.27 -15.25
CA GLU A 205 -11.78 7.21 -16.14
C GLU A 205 -12.94 6.41 -15.55
N ILE A 206 -12.65 5.29 -14.87
CA ILE A 206 -13.66 4.56 -14.10
C ILE A 206 -14.25 5.49 -13.03
N PHE A 207 -13.43 6.14 -12.23
CA PHE A 207 -13.87 7.07 -11.19
C PHE A 207 -14.77 8.18 -11.76
N ARG A 208 -14.34 8.86 -12.83
CA ARG A 208 -15.11 9.92 -13.50
C ARG A 208 -16.47 9.42 -14.00
N SER A 209 -16.53 8.19 -14.49
CA SER A 209 -17.79 7.59 -14.93
C SER A 209 -18.79 7.42 -13.78
N PHE A 210 -18.34 7.20 -12.54
CA PHE A 210 -19.22 7.14 -11.38
C PHE A 210 -19.76 8.51 -10.94
N GLN A 211 -19.05 9.58 -11.28
CA GLN A 211 -19.47 10.96 -10.98
C GLN A 211 -20.43 11.54 -12.04
N ASP A 212 -20.56 10.90 -13.19
CA ASP A 212 -21.47 11.35 -14.25
C ASP A 212 -22.94 11.10 -13.85
N PRO A 213 -23.75 12.16 -13.65
CA PRO A 213 -25.13 12.02 -13.23
C PRO A 213 -26.03 11.41 -14.31
N THR A 214 -25.61 11.39 -15.58
CA THR A 214 -26.43 10.93 -16.71
C THR A 214 -26.27 9.44 -16.98
N THR A 215 -25.05 8.95 -17.04
CA THR A 215 -24.74 7.55 -17.37
C THR A 215 -24.32 6.76 -16.14
N GLY A 216 -23.71 7.40 -15.18
CA GLY A 216 -23.17 6.79 -13.98
C GLY A 216 -22.26 5.60 -14.29
N SER A 217 -22.12 4.73 -13.32
CA SER A 217 -21.32 3.49 -13.43
C SER A 217 -21.85 2.45 -14.42
N ARG A 218 -23.02 2.67 -15.01
CA ARG A 218 -23.61 1.77 -16.03
C ARG A 218 -23.15 2.12 -17.44
N SER A 219 -22.27 3.09 -17.61
CA SER A 219 -21.61 3.34 -18.89
C SER A 219 -20.92 2.07 -19.39
N PRO A 220 -21.21 1.60 -20.61
CA PRO A 220 -20.54 0.43 -21.19
C PRO A 220 -19.01 0.56 -21.19
N GLY A 221 -18.50 1.80 -21.36
CA GLY A 221 -17.07 2.08 -21.28
C GLY A 221 -16.48 1.84 -19.89
N ALA A 222 -17.16 2.29 -18.82
CA ALA A 222 -16.72 2.05 -17.45
C ALA A 222 -16.70 0.56 -17.08
N ILE A 223 -17.73 -0.19 -17.51
CA ILE A 223 -17.80 -1.64 -17.32
C ILE A 223 -16.66 -2.34 -18.07
N PHE A 224 -16.42 -1.98 -19.33
CA PHE A 224 -15.32 -2.52 -20.13
C PHE A 224 -13.96 -2.25 -19.46
N MET A 225 -13.71 -1.02 -19.04
CA MET A 225 -12.46 -0.64 -18.36
C MET A 225 -12.28 -1.39 -17.02
N THR A 226 -13.36 -1.59 -16.28
CA THR A 226 -13.34 -2.37 -15.03
C THR A 226 -13.00 -3.84 -15.30
N ILE A 227 -13.58 -4.47 -16.31
CA ILE A 227 -13.25 -5.84 -16.69
C ILE A 227 -11.79 -5.93 -17.16
N LEU A 228 -11.35 -4.98 -17.96
CA LEU A 228 -9.99 -4.95 -18.50
C LEU A 228 -8.94 -4.86 -17.39
N ILE A 229 -9.12 -3.97 -16.41
CA ILE A 229 -8.18 -3.83 -15.29
C ILE A 229 -8.12 -5.10 -14.42
N ILE A 230 -9.26 -5.79 -14.25
CA ILE A 230 -9.30 -7.11 -13.58
C ILE A 230 -8.48 -8.13 -14.37
N LEU A 231 -8.70 -8.24 -15.68
CA LEU A 231 -7.99 -9.21 -16.53
C LEU A 231 -6.49 -8.97 -16.55
N ILE A 232 -6.05 -7.71 -16.65
CA ILE A 232 -4.62 -7.34 -16.58
C ILE A 232 -4.02 -7.74 -15.22
N SER A 233 -4.67 -7.36 -14.12
CA SER A 233 -4.18 -7.63 -12.76
C SER A 233 -4.12 -9.13 -12.46
N LEU A 234 -5.18 -9.87 -12.79
CA LEU A 234 -5.20 -11.33 -12.65
C LEU A 234 -4.16 -12.01 -13.55
N GLY A 235 -4.01 -11.54 -14.79
CA GLY A 235 -3.01 -12.05 -15.72
C GLY A 235 -1.59 -11.92 -15.18
N VAL A 236 -1.24 -10.74 -14.65
CA VAL A 236 0.06 -10.49 -14.02
C VAL A 236 0.23 -11.35 -12.77
N PHE A 237 -0.77 -11.40 -11.90
CA PHE A 237 -0.73 -12.20 -10.67
C PHE A 237 -0.55 -13.70 -10.96
N ILE A 238 -1.35 -14.26 -11.86
CA ILE A 238 -1.29 -15.69 -12.23
C ILE A 238 0.04 -15.99 -12.95
N GLY A 239 0.47 -15.12 -13.85
CA GLY A 239 1.72 -15.27 -14.59
C GLY A 239 2.92 -15.36 -13.65
N ILE A 240 2.99 -14.47 -12.67
CA ILE A 240 4.08 -14.45 -11.69
C ILE A 240 3.97 -15.65 -10.73
N ARG A 241 2.76 -15.98 -10.25
CA ARG A 241 2.56 -17.17 -9.40
C ARG A 241 3.00 -18.46 -10.11
N ARG A 242 2.68 -18.61 -11.40
CA ARG A 242 3.16 -19.74 -12.21
C ARG A 242 4.68 -19.72 -12.37
N TYR A 243 5.27 -18.58 -12.71
CA TYR A 243 6.72 -18.46 -12.85
C TYR A 243 7.46 -18.88 -11.57
N VAL A 244 6.99 -18.43 -10.41
CA VAL A 244 7.56 -18.81 -9.10
C VAL A 244 7.38 -20.29 -8.80
N SER A 245 6.25 -20.90 -9.16
CA SER A 245 5.98 -22.32 -8.88
C SER A 245 6.74 -23.29 -9.81
N TYR A 246 7.10 -22.88 -11.02
CA TYR A 246 7.91 -23.70 -11.93
C TYR A 246 9.34 -23.89 -11.45
N LYS A 247 9.91 -22.91 -10.78
CA LYS A 247 11.22 -23.01 -10.17
C LYS A 247 11.05 -23.54 -8.76
N ARG A 248 11.26 -24.86 -8.57
CA ARG A 248 11.31 -25.46 -7.24
C ARG A 248 12.47 -24.87 -6.44
N TYR A 249 12.18 -23.83 -5.68
CA TYR A 249 13.10 -23.33 -4.66
C TYR A 249 13.00 -24.28 -3.46
N ALA A 250 13.75 -25.40 -3.50
CA ALA A 250 13.75 -26.38 -2.42
C ALA A 250 14.38 -25.73 -1.19
N ALA A 251 13.55 -25.42 -0.20
CA ALA A 251 14.03 -25.14 1.15
C ALA A 251 14.51 -26.48 1.75
N ILE A 252 15.81 -26.66 1.90
CA ILE A 252 16.39 -27.76 2.65
C ILE A 252 16.18 -27.43 4.13
N THR A 253 15.16 -28.03 4.74
CA THR A 253 14.63 -27.65 6.07
C THR A 253 15.27 -28.42 7.25
N ARG A 254 16.38 -29.11 7.10
CA ARG A 254 17.07 -29.74 8.23
C ARG A 254 18.26 -28.86 8.66
N GLY A 255 18.12 -28.18 9.82
CA GLY A 255 19.21 -27.43 10.42
C GLY A 255 19.33 -25.99 9.90
N PHE A 256 18.21 -25.29 9.66
CA PHE A 256 18.20 -23.89 9.22
C PHE A 256 19.09 -22.99 10.09
N LYS A 257 20.04 -22.34 9.45
CA LYS A 257 20.97 -21.37 10.07
C LYS A 257 20.59 -19.97 9.61
N PRO A 258 20.18 -19.08 10.51
CA PRO A 258 19.81 -17.70 10.12
C PRO A 258 21.00 -16.98 9.49
N LEU A 259 20.72 -16.07 8.57
CA LEU A 259 21.72 -15.24 7.91
C LEU A 259 22.56 -14.47 8.94
N LYS A 260 23.89 -14.57 8.82
CA LYS A 260 24.83 -13.77 9.60
C LYS A 260 25.20 -12.53 8.78
N PRO A 261 24.82 -11.32 9.23
CA PRO A 261 25.19 -10.09 8.53
C PRO A 261 26.72 -9.92 8.48
N LEU A 262 27.22 -9.51 7.32
CA LEU A 262 28.62 -9.21 7.09
C LEU A 262 28.94 -7.79 7.60
N LYS A 263 30.10 -7.60 8.23
CA LYS A 263 30.55 -6.25 8.58
C LYS A 263 30.86 -5.44 7.33
N LEU A 264 30.24 -4.27 7.22
CA LEU A 264 30.47 -3.37 6.09
C LEU A 264 31.80 -2.64 6.25
N SER A 265 32.57 -2.48 5.18
CA SER A 265 33.81 -1.72 5.18
C SER A 265 33.54 -0.22 5.41
N ARG A 266 34.54 0.56 5.88
CA ARG A 266 34.38 2.02 6.09
C ARG A 266 33.95 2.74 4.81
N LYS A 267 34.46 2.36 3.64
CA LYS A 267 34.04 2.90 2.34
C LYS A 267 32.58 2.51 2.02
N GLY A 268 32.20 1.29 2.32
CA GLY A 268 30.81 0.83 2.15
C GLY A 268 29.84 1.58 3.05
N ILE A 269 30.21 1.83 4.31
CA ILE A 269 29.41 2.65 5.25
C ILE A 269 29.24 4.07 4.68
N ALA A 270 30.31 4.69 4.22
CA ALA A 270 30.24 6.02 3.60
C ALA A 270 29.28 6.06 2.40
N LEU A 271 29.33 5.04 1.53
CA LEU A 271 28.42 4.93 0.38
C LEU A 271 26.94 4.76 0.82
N VAL A 272 26.68 3.96 1.84
CA VAL A 272 25.32 3.79 2.40
C VAL A 272 24.77 5.13 2.91
N TYR A 273 25.58 5.87 3.67
CA TYR A 273 25.16 7.17 4.19
C TYR A 273 25.09 8.26 3.11
N LEU A 274 25.87 8.17 2.05
CA LEU A 274 25.87 9.14 0.96
C LEU A 274 24.68 8.93 0.00
N PHE A 275 24.23 7.69 -0.23
CA PHE A 275 23.18 7.40 -1.22
C PHE A 275 21.88 6.90 -0.60
N ILE A 276 21.94 5.97 0.36
CA ILE A 276 20.71 5.36 0.91
C ILE A 276 20.04 6.29 1.90
N LEU A 277 20.76 6.90 2.83
CA LEU A 277 20.17 7.81 3.78
C LEU A 277 19.48 9.00 3.13
N PRO A 278 20.08 9.74 2.19
CA PRO A 278 19.40 10.83 1.48
C PRO A 278 18.18 10.35 0.71
N PHE A 279 18.25 9.19 0.06
CA PHE A 279 17.11 8.61 -0.63
C PHE A 279 15.96 8.28 0.35
N LEU A 280 16.24 7.65 1.49
CA LEU A 280 15.22 7.31 2.49
C LEU A 280 14.59 8.56 3.12
N LEU A 281 15.38 9.60 3.37
CA LEU A 281 14.86 10.89 3.82
C LEU A 281 13.96 11.53 2.75
N PHE A 282 14.40 11.51 1.50
CA PHE A 282 13.63 11.98 0.36
C PHE A 282 12.32 11.20 0.18
N ALA A 283 12.35 9.88 0.29
CA ALA A 283 11.18 9.03 0.21
C ALA A 283 10.21 9.23 1.41
N SER A 284 10.69 9.79 2.52
CA SER A 284 9.86 10.10 3.68
C SER A 284 9.21 11.51 3.63
N ILE A 285 9.55 12.31 2.61
CA ILE A 285 9.00 13.67 2.43
C ILE A 285 7.47 13.68 2.43
N PRO A 286 6.75 12.76 1.74
CA PRO A 286 5.30 12.75 1.74
C PRO A 286 4.72 12.68 3.16
N GLN A 287 5.25 11.80 4.02
CA GLN A 287 4.78 11.61 5.38
C GLN A 287 5.11 12.82 6.28
N ILE A 288 6.34 13.31 6.20
CA ILE A 288 6.76 14.52 6.94
C ILE A 288 5.92 15.72 6.51
N GLY A 289 5.71 15.88 5.20
CA GLY A 289 4.92 16.98 4.66
C GLY A 289 3.43 16.91 5.04
N VAL A 290 2.86 15.72 5.23
CA VAL A 290 1.50 15.58 5.76
C VAL A 290 1.40 16.17 7.17
N PHE A 291 2.39 15.93 8.03
CA PHE A 291 2.43 16.57 9.36
C PHE A 291 2.60 18.09 9.26
N ILE A 292 3.50 18.57 8.39
CA ILE A 292 3.65 20.01 8.15
C ILE A 292 2.31 20.60 7.69
N LEU A 293 1.63 19.97 6.74
CA LEU A 293 0.33 20.39 6.24
C LEU A 293 -0.73 20.42 7.33
N ALA A 294 -0.76 19.38 8.19
CA ALA A 294 -1.71 19.24 9.30
C ALA A 294 -1.61 20.40 10.31
N PHE A 295 -0.41 20.87 10.57
CA PHE A 295 -0.15 21.95 11.52
C PHE A 295 -0.02 23.33 10.86
N SER A 296 0.03 23.44 9.52
CA SER A 296 0.17 24.72 8.84
C SER A 296 -1.13 25.56 8.88
N THR A 297 -0.99 26.86 9.06
CA THR A 297 -2.12 27.80 8.89
C THR A 297 -2.51 27.88 7.42
N ARG A 298 -1.51 28.08 6.55
CA ARG A 298 -1.62 28.07 5.09
C ARG A 298 -0.32 27.54 4.50
N TRP A 299 -0.39 26.83 3.38
CA TRP A 299 0.79 26.37 2.68
C TRP A 299 0.60 26.51 1.16
N TYR A 300 0.52 27.76 0.68
CA TYR A 300 0.45 28.04 -0.76
C TYR A 300 1.83 28.40 -1.32
N GLU A 301 2.65 29.08 -0.54
CA GLU A 301 4.03 29.42 -0.83
C GLU A 301 4.97 28.21 -0.60
N PRO A 302 6.26 28.24 -1.02
CA PRO A 302 7.19 27.14 -0.80
C PRO A 302 7.28 26.71 0.66
N LEU A 303 7.22 27.67 1.60
CA LEU A 303 7.21 27.40 3.05
C LEU A 303 5.81 27.69 3.64
N PRO A 304 5.43 27.00 4.72
CA PRO A 304 4.17 27.28 5.41
C PRO A 304 4.23 28.66 6.10
N GLU A 305 3.12 29.40 6.05
CA GLU A 305 3.02 30.75 6.62
C GLU A 305 3.00 30.78 8.16
N GLY A 306 2.69 29.67 8.81
CA GLY A 306 2.62 29.57 10.25
C GLY A 306 2.06 28.22 10.69
N PHE A 307 2.04 27.98 12.01
CA PHE A 307 1.59 26.72 12.59
C PHE A 307 0.40 26.93 13.52
N THR A 308 -0.56 25.99 13.48
CA THR A 308 -1.80 26.03 14.25
C THR A 308 -2.31 24.62 14.55
N LEU A 309 -3.07 24.48 15.64
CA LEU A 309 -3.85 23.27 15.95
C LEU A 309 -5.30 23.35 15.46
N LYS A 310 -5.74 24.50 14.91
CA LYS A 310 -7.13 24.72 14.52
C LYS A 310 -7.63 23.74 13.46
N ASN A 311 -6.75 23.20 12.62
CA ASN A 311 -7.12 22.21 11.60
C ASN A 311 -7.72 20.92 12.21
N PHE A 312 -7.31 20.59 13.44
CA PHE A 312 -7.86 19.44 14.18
C PHE A 312 -9.21 19.75 14.84
N ALA A 313 -9.55 21.02 15.04
CA ALA A 313 -10.86 21.41 15.56
C ALA A 313 -12.00 21.02 14.58
N ALA A 314 -11.71 20.97 13.27
CA ALA A 314 -12.65 20.48 12.28
C ALA A 314 -13.19 19.08 12.54
N PHE A 315 -12.48 18.24 13.32
CA PHE A 315 -12.96 16.89 13.68
C PHE A 315 -14.18 16.91 14.59
N VAL A 316 -14.43 18.00 15.29
CA VAL A 316 -15.58 18.19 16.19
C VAL A 316 -16.55 19.23 15.64
N ASP A 317 -15.99 20.32 15.09
CA ASP A 317 -16.78 21.49 14.67
C ASP A 317 -17.43 21.29 13.31
N ASP A 318 -16.78 20.55 12.39
CA ASP A 318 -17.33 20.24 11.08
C ASP A 318 -18.12 18.93 11.11
N LYS A 319 -19.45 19.03 10.98
CA LYS A 319 -20.36 17.88 11.00
C LYS A 319 -20.06 16.84 9.90
N ILE A 320 -19.55 17.28 8.75
CA ILE A 320 -19.22 16.39 7.62
C ILE A 320 -17.98 15.58 7.98
N VAL A 321 -16.93 16.26 8.45
CA VAL A 321 -15.68 15.60 8.89
C VAL A 321 -15.94 14.65 10.05
N PHE A 322 -16.67 15.09 11.08
CA PHE A 322 -17.04 14.23 12.21
C PHE A 322 -17.80 12.97 11.76
N THR A 323 -18.80 13.15 10.88
CA THR A 323 -19.60 12.03 10.36
C THR A 323 -18.72 11.06 9.55
N ALA A 324 -17.79 11.56 8.75
CA ALA A 324 -16.88 10.73 7.96
C ALA A 324 -15.91 9.92 8.86
N ILE A 325 -15.38 10.52 9.92
CA ILE A 325 -14.56 9.84 10.92
C ILE A 325 -15.37 8.71 11.57
N ARG A 326 -16.57 9.03 12.07
CA ARG A 326 -17.48 8.03 12.67
C ARG A 326 -17.79 6.89 11.71
N ASN A 327 -18.16 7.21 10.46
CA ASN A 327 -18.47 6.22 9.45
C ASN A 327 -17.28 5.30 9.16
N SER A 328 -16.09 5.86 8.96
CA SER A 328 -14.88 5.05 8.73
C SER A 328 -14.58 4.10 9.88
N ILE A 329 -14.74 4.56 11.13
CA ILE A 329 -14.57 3.71 12.31
C ILE A 329 -15.63 2.60 12.33
N VAL A 330 -16.91 2.94 12.14
CA VAL A 330 -18.02 1.96 12.16
C VAL A 330 -17.86 0.93 11.05
N TYR A 331 -17.60 1.36 9.81
CA TYR A 331 -17.42 0.44 8.67
C TYR A 331 -16.21 -0.47 8.87
N SER A 332 -15.09 0.09 9.35
CA SER A 332 -13.89 -0.69 9.61
C SER A 332 -14.09 -1.71 10.72
N LEU A 333 -14.69 -1.32 11.86
CA LEU A 333 -14.95 -2.24 12.98
C LEU A 333 -15.93 -3.34 12.59
N THR A 334 -17.00 -3.00 11.86
CA THR A 334 -17.98 -3.98 11.38
C THR A 334 -17.35 -4.94 10.38
N ALA A 335 -16.56 -4.43 9.42
CA ALA A 335 -15.82 -5.26 8.48
C ALA A 335 -14.84 -6.20 9.22
N LEU A 336 -14.12 -5.70 10.23
CA LEU A 336 -13.19 -6.49 11.03
C LEU A 336 -13.84 -7.64 11.78
N ALA A 337 -15.03 -7.43 12.35
CA ALA A 337 -15.76 -8.50 13.01
C ALA A 337 -16.07 -9.64 12.02
N ILE A 338 -16.52 -9.30 10.81
CA ILE A 338 -16.79 -10.27 9.76
C ILE A 338 -15.49 -10.92 9.27
N ILE A 339 -14.44 -10.13 9.02
CA ILE A 339 -13.13 -10.60 8.57
C ILE A 339 -12.53 -11.57 9.59
N ALA A 340 -12.55 -11.23 10.88
CA ALA A 340 -12.01 -12.09 11.95
C ALA A 340 -12.74 -13.43 12.00
N PHE A 341 -14.05 -13.42 11.97
CA PHE A 341 -14.86 -14.64 11.96
C PHE A 341 -14.58 -15.51 10.73
N MET A 342 -14.68 -14.92 9.53
CA MET A 342 -14.47 -15.65 8.28
C MET A 342 -13.04 -16.17 8.14
N SER A 343 -12.04 -15.39 8.54
CA SER A 343 -10.63 -15.79 8.44
C SER A 343 -10.29 -16.94 9.37
N ILE A 344 -10.87 -17.01 10.57
CA ILE A 344 -10.71 -18.15 11.47
C ILE A 344 -11.27 -19.42 10.82
N LEU A 345 -12.48 -19.36 10.27
CA LEU A 345 -13.11 -20.51 9.61
C LEU A 345 -12.29 -20.99 8.41
N ILE A 346 -11.90 -20.07 7.53
CA ILE A 346 -11.15 -20.40 6.31
C ILE A 346 -9.77 -20.95 6.67
N ALA A 347 -9.02 -20.26 7.53
CA ALA A 347 -7.66 -20.67 7.88
C ALA A 347 -7.63 -22.00 8.63
N TYR A 348 -8.58 -22.22 9.56
CA TYR A 348 -8.69 -23.49 10.26
C TYR A 348 -9.03 -24.63 9.29
N SER A 349 -10.02 -24.44 8.42
CA SER A 349 -10.38 -25.42 7.39
C SER A 349 -9.20 -25.72 6.46
N SER A 350 -8.48 -24.70 6.01
CA SER A 350 -7.33 -24.84 5.12
C SER A 350 -6.14 -25.55 5.79
N ALA A 351 -5.97 -25.40 7.11
CA ALA A 351 -4.87 -26.01 7.84
C ALA A 351 -5.16 -27.47 8.27
N ARG A 352 -6.42 -27.82 8.57
CA ARG A 352 -6.80 -29.10 9.18
C ARG A 352 -7.53 -30.04 8.22
N ILE A 353 -8.22 -29.54 7.21
CA ILE A 353 -8.96 -30.37 6.24
C ILE A 353 -8.07 -30.57 5.00
N LYS A 354 -7.74 -31.80 4.69
CA LYS A 354 -7.04 -32.17 3.46
C LYS A 354 -8.06 -32.39 2.35
N GLY A 355 -7.81 -31.82 1.15
CA GLY A 355 -8.64 -32.09 -0.02
C GLY A 355 -8.98 -30.85 -0.85
N SER A 356 -9.85 -31.03 -1.84
CA SER A 356 -10.23 -29.99 -2.80
C SER A 356 -10.93 -28.79 -2.17
N LEU A 357 -11.68 -29.00 -1.09
CA LEU A 357 -12.38 -27.94 -0.38
C LEU A 357 -11.39 -26.96 0.29
N SER A 358 -10.34 -27.46 0.93
CA SER A 358 -9.29 -26.65 1.53
C SER A 358 -8.60 -25.78 0.48
N TYR A 359 -8.24 -26.38 -0.66
CA TYR A 359 -7.64 -25.64 -1.77
C TYR A 359 -8.58 -24.59 -2.36
N PHE A 360 -9.85 -24.91 -2.50
CA PHE A 360 -10.88 -23.99 -2.98
C PHE A 360 -11.03 -22.79 -2.04
N LEU A 361 -11.14 -23.02 -0.71
CA LEU A 361 -11.28 -21.95 0.29
C LEU A 361 -10.05 -21.04 0.35
N ASP A 362 -8.82 -21.62 0.32
CA ASP A 362 -7.59 -20.83 0.27
C ASP A 362 -7.50 -19.98 -0.99
N THR A 363 -7.89 -20.55 -2.14
CA THR A 363 -7.90 -19.84 -3.41
C THR A 363 -8.92 -18.71 -3.40
N LEU A 364 -10.15 -18.98 -2.95
CA LEU A 364 -11.22 -17.98 -2.85
C LEU A 364 -10.83 -16.83 -1.93
N ALA A 365 -10.22 -17.15 -0.79
CA ALA A 365 -9.72 -16.13 0.15
C ALA A 365 -8.54 -15.32 -0.40
N THR A 366 -7.78 -15.85 -1.37
CA THR A 366 -6.58 -15.19 -1.89
C THR A 366 -6.86 -14.33 -3.13
N ILE A 367 -7.87 -14.68 -3.93
CA ILE A 367 -8.24 -13.96 -5.16
C ILE A 367 -8.38 -12.44 -4.98
N PRO A 368 -9.02 -11.92 -3.88
CA PRO A 368 -9.20 -10.48 -3.74
C PRO A 368 -7.90 -9.67 -3.65
N ILE A 369 -6.75 -10.28 -3.39
CA ILE A 369 -5.44 -9.58 -3.45
C ILE A 369 -5.12 -9.15 -4.88
N ALA A 370 -5.52 -9.98 -5.84
CA ALA A 370 -5.23 -9.75 -7.26
C ALA A 370 -6.29 -8.88 -7.96
N VAL A 371 -7.43 -8.61 -7.29
CA VAL A 371 -8.50 -7.78 -7.87
C VAL A 371 -8.32 -6.35 -7.42
N PRO A 372 -8.20 -5.38 -8.35
CA PRO A 372 -8.10 -3.97 -8.03
C PRO A 372 -9.28 -3.48 -7.18
N GLY A 373 -9.01 -2.59 -6.21
CA GLY A 373 -10.04 -2.07 -5.32
C GLY A 373 -11.11 -1.28 -6.02
N ILE A 374 -10.74 -0.55 -7.07
CA ILE A 374 -11.70 0.16 -7.91
C ILE A 374 -12.65 -0.81 -8.61
N ALA A 375 -12.16 -1.97 -9.02
CA ALA A 375 -12.98 -3.01 -9.64
C ALA A 375 -13.92 -3.70 -8.63
N ILE A 376 -13.46 -3.91 -7.39
CA ILE A 376 -14.30 -4.40 -6.29
C ILE A 376 -15.42 -3.41 -6.00
N ALA A 377 -15.10 -2.12 -5.88
CA ALA A 377 -16.09 -1.07 -5.62
C ALA A 377 -17.14 -0.99 -6.74
N SER A 378 -16.68 -0.96 -7.99
CA SER A 378 -17.54 -0.92 -9.17
C SER A 378 -18.42 -2.18 -9.30
N GLY A 379 -17.82 -3.36 -9.05
CA GLY A 379 -18.52 -4.62 -9.06
C GLY A 379 -19.64 -4.70 -8.01
N PHE A 380 -19.37 -4.28 -6.78
CA PHE A 380 -20.40 -4.23 -5.74
C PHE A 380 -21.47 -3.20 -6.00
N PHE A 381 -21.11 -2.04 -6.56
CA PHE A 381 -22.11 -1.09 -7.01
C PHE A 381 -23.07 -1.71 -8.03
N LEU A 382 -22.54 -2.31 -9.10
CA LEU A 382 -23.32 -2.93 -10.15
C LEU A 382 -24.18 -4.09 -9.61
N LEU A 383 -23.61 -4.95 -8.76
CA LEU A 383 -24.30 -6.08 -8.14
C LEU A 383 -25.49 -5.60 -7.30
N PHE A 384 -25.27 -4.66 -6.39
CA PHE A 384 -26.29 -4.23 -5.43
C PHE A 384 -27.34 -3.29 -6.00
N THR A 385 -27.06 -2.64 -7.15
CA THR A 385 -28.04 -1.84 -7.89
C THR A 385 -28.80 -2.64 -8.94
N SER A 386 -28.51 -3.96 -9.07
CA SER A 386 -29.17 -4.87 -10.02
C SER A 386 -30.03 -5.92 -9.30
N PRO A 387 -31.06 -6.51 -9.96
CA PRO A 387 -31.80 -7.63 -9.39
C PRO A 387 -30.87 -8.82 -9.06
N PRO A 388 -31.08 -9.53 -7.96
CA PRO A 388 -32.18 -9.42 -7.00
C PRO A 388 -31.94 -8.42 -5.85
N PHE A 389 -30.78 -7.76 -5.80
CA PHE A 389 -30.38 -6.91 -4.66
C PHE A 389 -30.94 -5.49 -4.71
N ARG A 390 -31.37 -5.03 -5.90
CA ARG A 390 -31.97 -3.71 -6.08
C ARG A 390 -33.20 -3.56 -5.19
N GLY A 391 -33.24 -2.44 -4.42
CA GLY A 391 -34.32 -2.15 -3.49
C GLY A 391 -34.22 -2.88 -2.15
N THR A 392 -33.17 -3.67 -1.92
CA THR A 392 -32.88 -4.29 -0.63
C THR A 392 -31.95 -3.43 0.21
N LEU A 393 -31.69 -3.83 1.48
CA LEU A 393 -30.74 -3.16 2.37
C LEU A 393 -29.31 -3.07 1.80
N PHE A 394 -29.00 -3.84 0.78
CA PHE A 394 -27.72 -3.82 0.10
C PHE A 394 -27.63 -2.74 -0.97
N ASP A 395 -28.76 -2.19 -1.45
CA ASP A 395 -28.78 -1.17 -2.48
C ASP A 395 -28.16 0.15 -1.99
N PRO A 396 -26.96 0.53 -2.46
CA PRO A 396 -26.24 1.70 -1.96
C PRO A 396 -26.88 3.02 -2.37
N VAL A 397 -27.72 3.01 -3.39
CA VAL A 397 -28.41 4.21 -3.90
C VAL A 397 -29.69 4.49 -3.12
N LEU A 398 -30.49 3.45 -2.85
CA LEU A 398 -31.79 3.59 -2.20
C LEU A 398 -31.71 3.63 -0.67
N PHE A 399 -30.82 2.85 -0.08
CA PHE A 399 -30.71 2.75 1.39
C PHE A 399 -29.49 3.46 1.95
N SER A 400 -28.31 2.81 1.89
CA SER A 400 -27.08 3.41 2.39
C SER A 400 -25.85 2.77 1.73
N PRO A 401 -24.90 3.59 1.25
CA PRO A 401 -23.62 3.08 0.77
C PRO A 401 -22.82 2.33 1.82
N GLY A 402 -23.06 2.56 3.10
CA GLY A 402 -22.29 2.00 4.22
C GLY A 402 -22.26 0.47 4.26
N THR A 403 -23.38 -0.20 3.91
CA THR A 403 -23.41 -1.67 3.82
C THR A 403 -22.51 -2.18 2.70
N ALA A 404 -22.61 -1.58 1.52
CA ALA A 404 -21.77 -1.93 0.36
C ALA A 404 -20.28 -1.66 0.65
N ILE A 405 -19.96 -0.54 1.29
CA ILE A 405 -18.59 -0.18 1.73
C ILE A 405 -18.05 -1.24 2.70
N THR A 406 -18.84 -1.61 3.72
CA THR A 406 -18.45 -2.61 4.72
C THR A 406 -18.17 -3.97 4.09
N ILE A 407 -19.02 -4.43 3.16
CA ILE A 407 -18.81 -5.69 2.44
C ILE A 407 -17.55 -5.61 1.56
N ALA A 408 -17.36 -4.51 0.85
CA ALA A 408 -16.18 -4.31 0.01
C ALA A 408 -14.88 -4.30 0.84
N TYR A 409 -14.85 -3.64 2.00
CA TYR A 409 -13.74 -3.68 2.95
C TYR A 409 -13.48 -5.12 3.44
N THR A 410 -14.54 -5.84 3.78
CA THR A 410 -14.45 -7.24 4.21
C THR A 410 -13.77 -8.09 3.15
N VAL A 411 -14.28 -8.09 1.93
CA VAL A 411 -13.73 -8.91 0.84
C VAL A 411 -12.29 -8.55 0.54
N ARG A 412 -11.97 -7.25 0.47
CA ARG A 412 -10.64 -6.78 0.11
C ARG A 412 -9.58 -7.08 1.17
N ARG A 413 -9.93 -7.04 2.45
CA ARG A 413 -8.99 -7.21 3.56
C ARG A 413 -8.95 -8.62 4.15
N LEU A 414 -9.92 -9.46 3.82
CA LEU A 414 -10.00 -10.87 4.23
C LEU A 414 -8.68 -11.65 3.98
N PRO A 415 -8.03 -11.53 2.81
CA PRO A 415 -6.82 -12.31 2.54
C PRO A 415 -5.68 -12.06 3.54
N PHE A 416 -5.50 -10.82 3.97
CA PHE A 416 -4.44 -10.45 4.92
C PHE A 416 -4.66 -11.12 6.28
N MET A 417 -5.90 -11.12 6.75
CA MET A 417 -6.26 -11.73 8.02
C MET A 417 -6.21 -13.25 7.94
N VAL A 418 -6.69 -13.88 6.85
CA VAL A 418 -6.57 -15.33 6.62
C VAL A 418 -5.12 -15.78 6.71
N ARG A 419 -4.18 -15.03 6.11
CA ARG A 419 -2.74 -15.35 6.17
C ARG A 419 -2.18 -15.23 7.58
N ALA A 420 -2.55 -14.21 8.35
CA ALA A 420 -2.11 -14.03 9.73
C ALA A 420 -2.63 -15.16 10.63
N VAL A 421 -3.92 -15.50 10.52
CA VAL A 421 -4.56 -16.58 11.26
C VAL A 421 -3.97 -17.93 10.88
N TYR A 422 -3.75 -18.19 9.59
CA TYR A 422 -3.14 -19.42 9.10
C TYR A 422 -1.73 -19.62 9.66
N ALA A 423 -0.90 -18.57 9.67
CA ALA A 423 0.42 -18.60 10.29
C ALA A 423 0.35 -18.92 11.79
N GLY A 424 -0.66 -18.39 12.50
CA GLY A 424 -0.91 -18.73 13.90
C GLY A 424 -1.27 -20.19 14.11
N ILE A 425 -2.14 -20.75 13.26
CA ILE A 425 -2.56 -22.15 13.34
C ILE A 425 -1.38 -23.11 13.09
N GLN A 426 -0.49 -22.77 12.16
CA GLN A 426 0.70 -23.60 11.87
C GLN A 426 1.68 -23.69 13.04
N GLN A 427 1.64 -22.77 13.99
CA GLN A 427 2.46 -22.82 15.21
C GLN A 427 1.83 -23.67 16.32
N VAL A 428 0.55 -24.04 16.20
CA VAL A 428 -0.15 -24.89 17.16
C VAL A 428 0.02 -26.34 16.72
N ALA A 429 0.71 -27.12 17.56
CA ALA A 429 0.92 -28.54 17.34
C ALA A 429 -0.42 -29.29 17.26
N VAL A 430 -0.58 -30.16 16.26
CA VAL A 430 -1.83 -30.91 16.02
C VAL A 430 -2.14 -31.84 17.22
N GLU A 431 -1.12 -32.32 17.87
CA GLU A 431 -1.17 -33.23 19.03
C GLU A 431 -1.91 -32.61 20.23
N LEU A 432 -1.90 -31.26 20.37
CA LEU A 432 -2.65 -30.58 21.44
C LEU A 432 -4.17 -30.68 21.21
N GLU A 433 -4.59 -30.57 19.95
CA GLU A 433 -5.98 -30.71 19.56
C GLU A 433 -6.45 -32.18 19.70
N GLU A 434 -5.60 -33.13 19.26
CA GLU A 434 -5.85 -34.57 19.40
C GLU A 434 -5.93 -34.99 20.87
N ALA A 435 -5.06 -34.46 21.73
CA ALA A 435 -5.10 -34.74 23.18
C ALA A 435 -6.43 -34.24 23.80
N ALA A 436 -6.92 -33.05 23.41
CA ALA A 436 -8.19 -32.57 23.90
C ALA A 436 -9.37 -33.46 23.44
N LEU A 437 -9.35 -33.95 22.19
CA LEU A 437 -10.34 -34.89 21.67
C LEU A 437 -10.30 -36.23 22.42
N ASN A 438 -9.11 -36.77 22.71
CA ASN A 438 -8.90 -38.02 23.45
C ASN A 438 -9.41 -37.91 24.91
N LEU A 439 -9.38 -36.69 25.48
CA LEU A 439 -9.98 -36.40 26.80
C LEU A 439 -11.50 -36.20 26.76
N GLY A 440 -12.14 -36.47 25.62
CA GLY A 440 -13.61 -36.37 25.46
C GLY A 440 -14.15 -34.98 25.09
N ALA A 441 -13.30 -34.03 24.73
CA ALA A 441 -13.76 -32.75 24.22
C ALA A 441 -14.39 -32.89 22.82
N SER A 442 -15.48 -32.19 22.56
CA SER A 442 -15.98 -32.03 21.19
C SER A 442 -14.97 -31.26 20.32
N ARG A 443 -15.04 -31.38 18.99
CA ARG A 443 -14.16 -30.64 18.06
C ARG A 443 -14.20 -29.13 18.31
N PHE A 444 -15.39 -28.58 18.54
CA PHE A 444 -15.54 -27.16 18.85
C PHE A 444 -14.89 -26.79 20.19
N LYS A 445 -15.02 -27.64 21.22
CA LYS A 445 -14.39 -27.43 22.52
C LYS A 445 -12.87 -27.58 22.43
N ALA A 446 -12.34 -28.55 21.69
CA ALA A 446 -10.90 -28.70 21.44
C ALA A 446 -10.34 -27.46 20.73
N PHE A 447 -11.02 -26.96 19.69
CA PHE A 447 -10.64 -25.72 19.03
C PHE A 447 -10.63 -24.52 19.98
N THR A 448 -11.73 -24.26 20.71
CA THR A 448 -11.86 -23.07 21.54
C THR A 448 -10.98 -23.07 22.78
N SER A 449 -10.65 -24.26 23.33
CA SER A 449 -9.84 -24.39 24.55
C SER A 449 -8.35 -24.62 24.29
N ALA A 450 -7.96 -25.26 23.19
CA ALA A 450 -6.56 -25.57 22.90
C ALA A 450 -5.98 -24.71 21.76
N VAL A 451 -6.70 -24.57 20.63
CA VAL A 451 -6.16 -23.92 19.44
C VAL A 451 -6.33 -22.39 19.49
N LEU A 452 -7.57 -21.92 19.73
CA LEU A 452 -7.92 -20.50 19.66
C LEU A 452 -7.11 -19.62 20.63
N PRO A 453 -6.86 -20.00 21.90
CA PRO A 453 -6.07 -19.18 22.82
C PRO A 453 -4.61 -19.03 22.35
N LEU A 454 -4.02 -20.08 21.78
CA LEU A 454 -2.63 -20.07 21.30
C LEU A 454 -2.45 -19.19 20.06
N MET A 455 -3.47 -19.07 19.23
CA MET A 455 -3.43 -18.20 18.05
C MET A 455 -4.00 -16.79 18.28
N ALA A 456 -4.50 -16.49 19.48
CA ALA A 456 -5.16 -15.22 19.80
C ALA A 456 -4.31 -13.99 19.46
N LEU A 457 -3.00 -14.04 19.70
CA LEU A 457 -2.10 -12.94 19.39
C LEU A 457 -1.88 -12.73 17.89
N HIS A 458 -1.90 -13.80 17.09
CA HIS A 458 -1.86 -13.69 15.63
C HIS A 458 -3.15 -13.08 15.08
N ILE A 459 -4.29 -13.47 15.67
CA ILE A 459 -5.59 -12.86 15.37
C ILE A 459 -5.56 -11.36 15.70
N LEU A 460 -5.12 -11.00 16.90
CA LEU A 460 -5.05 -9.60 17.33
C LEU A 460 -4.10 -8.78 16.45
N GLY A 461 -2.91 -9.29 16.15
CA GLY A 461 -1.95 -8.62 15.27
C GLY A 461 -2.50 -8.42 13.85
N GLY A 462 -3.13 -9.46 13.28
CA GLY A 462 -3.78 -9.37 11.97
C GLY A 462 -4.96 -8.38 11.97
N THR A 463 -5.75 -8.36 13.04
CA THR A 463 -6.88 -7.42 13.20
C THR A 463 -6.43 -5.97 13.22
N LEU A 464 -5.36 -5.65 13.97
CA LEU A 464 -4.81 -4.29 14.02
C LEU A 464 -4.35 -3.81 12.64
N VAL A 465 -3.66 -4.66 11.90
CA VAL A 465 -3.20 -4.34 10.54
C VAL A 465 -4.40 -4.18 9.60
N ALA A 466 -5.37 -5.08 9.64
CA ALA A 466 -6.56 -5.01 8.80
C ALA A 466 -7.41 -3.75 9.11
N PHE A 467 -7.50 -3.33 10.38
CA PHE A 467 -8.19 -2.10 10.79
C PHE A 467 -7.63 -0.87 10.08
N VAL A 468 -6.33 -0.72 10.13
CA VAL A 468 -5.64 0.42 9.50
C VAL A 468 -5.83 0.43 7.99
N TYR A 469 -5.72 -0.74 7.36
CA TYR A 469 -5.97 -0.85 5.92
C TYR A 469 -7.44 -0.59 5.54
N CYS A 470 -8.41 -0.86 6.40
CA CYS A 470 -9.81 -0.45 6.17
C CYS A 470 -9.96 1.07 6.26
N LEU A 471 -9.37 1.70 7.30
CA LEU A 471 -9.44 3.16 7.48
C LEU A 471 -8.82 3.94 6.31
N SER A 472 -7.77 3.42 5.71
CA SER A 472 -7.05 4.05 4.59
C SER A 472 -7.51 3.57 3.20
N GLU A 473 -8.62 2.82 3.14
CA GLU A 473 -9.13 2.29 1.87
C GLU A 473 -9.66 3.40 0.97
N THR A 474 -8.96 3.65 -0.13
CA THR A 474 -9.21 4.78 -1.01
C THR A 474 -10.23 4.46 -2.10
N SER A 475 -9.99 3.39 -2.86
CA SER A 475 -10.78 3.10 -4.06
C SER A 475 -12.26 2.85 -3.75
N VAL A 476 -12.52 2.04 -2.72
CA VAL A 476 -13.90 1.77 -2.26
C VAL A 476 -14.53 3.02 -1.66
N GLY A 477 -13.76 3.74 -0.82
CA GLY A 477 -14.23 4.96 -0.16
C GLY A 477 -14.63 6.04 -1.14
N VAL A 478 -13.84 6.27 -2.18
CA VAL A 478 -14.09 7.32 -3.18
C VAL A 478 -15.22 6.93 -4.12
N ILE A 479 -15.30 5.67 -4.57
CA ILE A 479 -16.35 5.22 -5.51
C ILE A 479 -17.72 5.12 -4.82
N LEU A 480 -17.79 4.47 -3.66
CA LEU A 480 -19.07 4.21 -2.99
C LEU A 480 -19.47 5.33 -2.02
N GLY A 481 -18.52 6.08 -1.49
CA GLY A 481 -18.76 7.15 -0.51
C GLY A 481 -19.51 8.35 -1.07
N GLY A 482 -19.40 8.62 -2.38
CA GLY A 482 -20.06 9.71 -3.08
C GLY A 482 -21.50 9.40 -3.54
N LEU A 483 -21.99 8.17 -3.34
CA LEU A 483 -23.26 7.70 -3.88
C LEU A 483 -24.41 8.34 -3.15
N LYS A 484 -24.98 9.22 -3.19
CA LYS A 484 -26.12 9.99 -2.70
C LYS A 484 -25.94 11.52 -2.83
N GLY A 485 -25.17 12.01 -3.78
CA GLY A 485 -25.10 13.38 -4.24
C GLY A 485 -25.34 14.46 -3.18
N VAL A 486 -26.59 14.80 -2.93
CA VAL A 486 -27.00 15.87 -2.01
C VAL A 486 -26.76 15.53 -0.52
N SER A 487 -26.58 14.26 -0.16
CA SER A 487 -26.35 13.83 1.23
C SER A 487 -24.98 13.21 1.44
N VAL A 488 -23.98 13.72 0.75
CA VAL A 488 -22.58 13.28 0.78
C VAL A 488 -22.04 13.08 2.21
N GLY A 489 -22.47 13.90 3.17
CA GLY A 489 -22.04 13.79 4.56
C GLY A 489 -22.55 12.58 5.33
N HIS A 490 -23.58 11.84 4.87
CA HIS A 490 -24.19 10.79 5.70
C HIS A 490 -23.49 9.44 5.65
N ALA A 491 -22.91 9.06 4.53
CA ALA A 491 -22.31 7.75 4.35
C ALA A 491 -20.82 7.79 3.94
N ALA A 492 -20.30 8.96 3.63
CA ALA A 492 -18.93 9.15 3.17
C ALA A 492 -17.91 8.71 4.24
N PRO A 493 -16.90 7.90 3.89
CA PRO A 493 -15.76 7.63 4.75
C PRO A 493 -14.71 8.76 4.68
N ILE A 494 -13.71 8.74 5.58
CA ILE A 494 -12.62 9.73 5.62
C ILE A 494 -11.96 9.93 4.26
N THR A 495 -11.66 8.84 3.56
CA THR A 495 -10.94 8.89 2.27
C THR A 495 -11.71 9.62 1.18
N PHE A 496 -13.05 9.56 1.18
CA PHE A 496 -13.89 10.36 0.30
C PHE A 496 -13.80 11.85 0.65
N ILE A 497 -13.93 12.19 1.93
CA ILE A 497 -13.86 13.59 2.38
C ILE A 497 -12.47 14.18 2.14
N MET A 498 -11.40 13.38 2.27
CA MET A 498 -10.06 13.85 1.91
C MET A 498 -9.96 14.23 0.44
N GLN A 499 -10.58 13.47 -0.46
CA GLN A 499 -10.62 13.80 -1.89
C GLN A 499 -11.46 15.07 -2.15
N ASP A 500 -12.63 15.16 -1.56
CA ASP A 500 -13.56 16.28 -1.75
C ASP A 500 -12.97 17.61 -1.22
N TYR A 501 -12.34 17.58 -0.04
CA TYR A 501 -11.75 18.77 0.58
C TYR A 501 -10.47 19.27 -0.10
N LEU A 502 -9.77 18.44 -0.89
CA LEU A 502 -8.63 18.93 -1.68
C LEU A 502 -9.00 19.99 -2.72
N GLU A 503 -10.26 20.03 -3.13
CA GLU A 503 -10.76 21.00 -4.10
C GLU A 503 -11.28 22.28 -3.43
N THR A 504 -11.35 22.33 -2.09
CA THR A 504 -11.82 23.49 -1.33
C THR A 504 -10.68 24.40 -0.86
N LEU A 505 -10.98 25.67 -0.64
CA LEU A 505 -9.98 26.73 -0.39
C LEU A 505 -9.14 26.50 0.88
N TYR A 506 -9.72 25.91 1.94
CA TYR A 506 -9.06 25.63 3.23
C TYR A 506 -9.05 24.14 3.57
N GLY A 507 -9.54 23.30 2.68
CA GLY A 507 -9.67 21.87 2.94
C GLY A 507 -8.34 21.12 2.96
N THR A 508 -7.32 21.63 2.28
CA THR A 508 -6.02 20.96 2.19
C THR A 508 -5.38 20.76 3.57
N GLN A 509 -5.53 21.71 4.50
CA GLN A 509 -5.03 21.59 5.86
C GLN A 509 -5.82 20.57 6.68
N ILE A 510 -7.14 20.51 6.48
CA ILE A 510 -7.99 19.49 7.10
C ILE A 510 -7.62 18.09 6.57
N VAL A 511 -7.36 17.98 5.26
CA VAL A 511 -6.84 16.74 4.65
C VAL A 511 -5.50 16.35 5.26
N GLY A 512 -4.61 17.32 5.50
CA GLY A 512 -3.37 17.12 6.23
C GLY A 512 -3.61 16.59 7.64
N ALA A 513 -4.54 17.16 8.40
CA ALA A 513 -4.87 16.74 9.75
C ALA A 513 -5.47 15.32 9.80
N LEU A 514 -6.40 14.99 8.89
CA LEU A 514 -6.94 13.63 8.72
C LEU A 514 -5.83 12.65 8.33
N GLY A 515 -4.96 13.04 7.41
CA GLY A 515 -3.80 12.24 7.00
C GLY A 515 -2.82 11.97 8.13
N ALA A 516 -2.51 12.97 8.95
CA ALA A 516 -1.62 12.83 10.11
C ALA A 516 -2.17 11.82 11.12
N ILE A 517 -3.47 11.86 11.42
CA ILE A 517 -4.11 10.86 12.31
C ILE A 517 -4.06 9.47 11.69
N LEU A 518 -4.34 9.31 10.39
CA LEU A 518 -4.23 8.02 9.73
C LEU A 518 -2.81 7.45 9.84
N ILE A 519 -1.77 8.27 9.59
CA ILE A 519 -0.37 7.86 9.74
C ILE A 519 -0.08 7.43 11.18
N ILE A 520 -0.49 8.22 12.17
CA ILE A 520 -0.29 7.90 13.60
C ILE A 520 -0.95 6.56 13.94
N LEU A 521 -2.20 6.34 13.54
CA LEU A 521 -2.92 5.08 13.78
C LEU A 521 -2.22 3.90 13.10
N GLN A 522 -1.70 4.07 11.89
CA GLN A 522 -0.94 3.05 11.16
C GLN A 522 0.35 2.69 11.89
N VAL A 523 1.09 3.69 12.36
CA VAL A 523 2.33 3.47 13.14
C VAL A 523 2.02 2.75 14.44
N ILE A 524 1.04 3.22 15.21
CA ILE A 524 0.63 2.60 16.48
C ILE A 524 0.22 1.15 16.26
N ALA A 525 -0.65 0.87 15.29
CA ALA A 525 -1.11 -0.49 15.02
C ALA A 525 0.03 -1.41 14.59
N THR A 526 0.94 -0.93 13.75
CA THR A 526 2.09 -1.71 13.27
C THR A 526 3.09 -2.01 14.39
N VAL A 527 3.41 -1.00 15.21
CA VAL A 527 4.31 -1.16 16.36
C VAL A 527 3.71 -2.11 17.39
N THR A 528 2.42 -1.92 17.71
CA THR A 528 1.70 -2.78 18.68
C THR A 528 1.61 -4.22 18.17
N SER A 529 1.22 -4.44 16.92
CA SER A 529 1.20 -5.76 16.29
C SER A 529 2.58 -6.43 16.32
N SER A 530 3.63 -5.70 15.97
CA SER A 530 5.01 -6.20 16.01
C SER A 530 5.49 -6.53 17.43
N ALA A 531 5.13 -5.72 18.43
CA ALA A 531 5.47 -5.95 19.83
C ALA A 531 4.76 -7.19 20.39
N ILE A 532 3.46 -7.35 20.08
CA ILE A 532 2.67 -8.52 20.45
C ILE A 532 3.30 -9.80 19.88
N LEU A 533 3.64 -9.81 18.59
CA LEU A 533 4.22 -10.98 17.93
C LEU A 533 5.63 -11.31 18.43
N ARG A 534 6.46 -10.30 18.76
CA ARG A 534 7.81 -10.52 19.33
C ARG A 534 7.77 -11.02 20.77
N GLY A 535 6.85 -10.53 21.59
CA GLY A 535 6.69 -10.99 22.98
C GLY A 535 6.44 -12.48 23.07
N TYR A 536 5.79 -13.07 22.08
CA TYR A 536 5.50 -14.51 22.02
C TYR A 536 6.72 -15.37 21.72
N VAL A 537 7.62 -14.87 20.85
CA VAL A 537 8.88 -15.59 20.53
C VAL A 537 9.80 -15.66 21.76
N VAL A 538 9.75 -14.67 22.65
CA VAL A 538 10.58 -14.65 23.88
C VAL A 538 9.98 -15.55 24.98
N ILE A 539 8.67 -15.71 25.05
CA ILE A 539 7.99 -16.55 26.05
C ILE A 539 8.01 -18.03 25.67
N GLY A 540 8.09 -18.34 24.37
CA GLY A 540 8.14 -19.73 23.85
C GLY A 540 9.52 -20.39 23.87
N VAL A 541 10.57 -19.69 24.31
CA VAL A 541 11.96 -20.17 24.43
C VAL A 541 12.38 -20.19 25.90
N ARG A 542 11.62 -20.90 26.73
CA ARG A 542 12.10 -21.37 28.04
C ARG A 542 11.68 -22.82 28.25
#